data_6db2f67c7bc8acb8196d95b1dee37175
#
_entry.id   6db2f67c7bc8acb8196d95b1dee37175
#
_cell.length_a   1.000
_cell.length_b   1.000
_cell.length_c   1.000
_cell.angle_alpha   90.00
_cell.angle_beta   90.00
_cell.angle_gamma   90.00
#
_symmetry.space_group_name_H-M   'P 1'
#
loop_
_entity.id
_entity.type
_entity.pdbx_description
1 polymer ?
#
loop_
_entity_poly.entity_id
_entity_poly.type
_entity_poly.pdbx_seq_one_letter_code
_entity_poly.pdbx_strand_id
1 'polypeptide(L)'
;HSAIGLSDVENHLTTEKLKTMMGGKTLFMHHGYAVLHLGGQWVKAAPAFNIEMCEKFHVHPTEFDGTGNAIFQEYDAKNRRHMEYIRDHGCWSDFPFEKVMADFRAFYPAEAYVSFDPGEKFEDGTLAL
;
A
#
# COMPACT_ATOMS: atom_id res chain seq x y z
N HIS A 1 -11.81 -2.67 19.51
CA HIS A 1 -12.29 -3.28 18.28
C HIS A 1 -11.40 -2.87 17.10
N SER A 2 -11.30 -3.76 16.11
CA SER A 2 -10.53 -3.52 14.91
C SER A 2 -11.24 -4.11 13.70
N ALA A 3 -10.90 -3.59 12.53
CA ALA A 3 -11.36 -4.11 11.24
C ALA A 3 -10.23 -3.98 10.22
N ILE A 4 -10.39 -4.64 9.08
CA ILE A 4 -9.47 -4.56 7.96
C ILE A 4 -10.15 -3.74 6.86
N GLY A 5 -9.49 -2.68 6.42
CA GLY A 5 -9.92 -1.89 5.27
C GLY A 5 -9.10 -2.23 4.04
N LEU A 6 -9.72 -2.12 2.87
CA LEU A 6 -9.05 -2.36 1.59
C LEU A 6 -9.32 -1.19 0.64
N SER A 7 -8.25 -0.65 0.07
CA SER A 7 -8.31 0.44 -0.91
C SER A 7 -7.47 0.12 -2.13
N ASP A 8 -7.90 0.61 -3.29
CA ASP A 8 -7.04 0.64 -4.47
C ASP A 8 -6.20 1.91 -4.42
N VAL A 9 -4.89 1.76 -4.54
CA VAL A 9 -3.93 2.85 -4.42
C VAL A 9 -3.04 2.90 -5.65
N GLU A 10 -2.99 4.05 -6.32
CA GLU A 10 -2.05 4.27 -7.40
C GLU A 10 -0.69 4.68 -6.82
N ASN A 11 0.35 3.90 -7.11
CA ASN A 11 1.71 4.23 -6.71
C ASN A 11 2.46 4.83 -7.91
N HIS A 12 2.56 6.15 -7.95
CA HIS A 12 3.22 6.88 -9.04
C HIS A 12 4.75 6.76 -9.01
N LEU A 13 5.32 6.24 -7.91
CA LEU A 13 6.77 6.11 -7.71
C LEU A 13 7.17 4.65 -7.42
N THR A 14 6.55 3.69 -8.10
CA THR A 14 6.89 2.27 -7.91
C THR A 14 8.26 1.92 -8.52
N THR A 15 8.85 0.80 -8.07
CA THR A 15 10.11 0.30 -8.62
C THR A 15 9.90 -0.39 -9.98
N GLU A 16 10.94 -0.41 -10.80
CA GLU A 16 10.93 -1.10 -12.10
C GLU A 16 10.57 -2.57 -11.94
N LYS A 17 11.16 -3.23 -10.95
CA LYS A 17 10.92 -4.65 -10.72
C LYS A 17 9.46 -4.92 -10.37
N LEU A 18 8.90 -4.16 -9.43
CA LEU A 18 7.53 -4.35 -9.00
C LEU A 18 6.55 -4.04 -10.14
N LYS A 19 6.82 -2.98 -10.90
CA LYS A 19 6.02 -2.63 -12.08
C LYS A 19 6.01 -3.75 -13.11
N THR A 20 7.17 -4.36 -13.39
CA THR A 20 7.29 -5.50 -14.31
C THR A 20 6.48 -6.70 -13.81
N MET A 21 6.59 -7.05 -12.52
CA MET A 21 5.82 -8.14 -11.91
C MET A 21 4.32 -7.90 -12.02
N MET A 22 3.87 -6.67 -11.95
CA MET A 22 2.46 -6.28 -12.04
C MET A 22 1.97 -6.12 -13.48
N GLY A 23 2.74 -6.54 -14.48
CA GLY A 23 2.38 -6.45 -15.89
C GLY A 23 2.36 -5.02 -16.42
N GLY A 24 3.23 -4.16 -15.89
CA GLY A 24 3.30 -2.75 -16.25
C GLY A 24 2.31 -1.84 -15.51
N LYS A 25 1.51 -2.41 -14.62
CA LYS A 25 0.53 -1.66 -13.83
C LYS A 25 1.18 -1.03 -12.61
N THR A 26 0.64 0.09 -12.18
CA THR A 26 1.08 0.81 -10.97
C THR A 26 -0.05 0.95 -9.95
N LEU A 27 -1.22 0.40 -10.23
CA LEU A 27 -2.35 0.35 -9.29
C LEU A 27 -2.21 -0.85 -8.36
N PHE A 28 -2.14 -0.57 -7.05
CA PHE A 28 -2.13 -1.60 -6.01
C PHE A 28 -3.57 -1.84 -5.56
N MET A 29 -4.16 -2.89 -6.11
CA MET A 29 -5.51 -3.29 -5.77
C MET A 29 -5.54 -3.92 -4.38
N HIS A 30 -6.55 -3.58 -3.59
CA HIS A 30 -6.73 -4.10 -2.23
C HIS A 30 -5.53 -3.84 -1.31
N HIS A 31 -5.01 -2.63 -1.34
CA HIS A 31 -4.02 -2.19 -0.36
C HIS A 31 -4.67 -2.17 1.03
N GLY A 32 -4.17 -3.02 1.93
CA GLY A 32 -4.76 -3.20 3.26
C GLY A 32 -4.38 -2.09 4.22
N TYR A 33 -5.31 -1.74 5.10
CA TYR A 33 -5.06 -0.86 6.24
C TYR A 33 -5.86 -1.33 7.44
N ALA A 34 -5.37 -1.02 8.63
CA ALA A 34 -6.09 -1.30 9.87
C ALA A 34 -7.09 -0.17 10.17
N VAL A 35 -8.24 -0.55 10.70
CA VAL A 35 -9.21 0.41 11.26
C VAL A 35 -9.36 0.08 12.73
N LEU A 36 -9.03 1.03 13.60
CA LEU A 36 -8.93 0.82 15.04
C LEU A 36 -9.88 1.74 15.78
N HIS A 37 -10.58 1.19 16.79
CA HIS A 37 -11.42 1.99 17.68
C HIS A 37 -10.60 2.37 18.91
N LEU A 38 -10.18 3.62 18.97
CA LEU A 38 -9.31 4.14 20.04
C LEU A 38 -9.86 5.46 20.57
N GLY A 39 -9.91 5.61 21.89
CA GLY A 39 -10.35 6.86 22.50
C GLY A 39 -11.76 7.30 22.11
N GLY A 40 -12.65 6.34 21.83
CA GLY A 40 -14.03 6.64 21.43
C GLY A 40 -14.21 6.96 19.95
N GLN A 41 -13.18 6.84 19.12
CA GLN A 41 -13.25 7.13 17.68
C GLN A 41 -12.56 6.04 16.84
N TRP A 42 -12.99 5.92 15.59
CA TRP A 42 -12.36 5.05 14.61
C TRP A 42 -11.26 5.79 13.87
N VAL A 43 -10.06 5.20 13.84
CA VAL A 43 -8.91 5.75 13.12
C VAL A 43 -8.33 4.72 12.16
N LYS A 44 -7.76 5.19 11.05
CA LYS A 44 -7.12 4.35 10.04
C LYS A 44 -5.61 4.36 10.22
N ALA A 45 -4.97 3.20 10.08
CA ALA A 45 -3.52 3.05 10.12
C ALA A 45 -3.07 2.22 8.92
N ALA A 46 -2.50 2.86 7.91
CA ALA A 46 -1.93 2.18 6.75
C ALA A 46 -0.54 1.65 7.10
N PRO A 47 -0.10 0.53 6.46
CA PRO A 47 1.28 0.08 6.60
C PRO A 47 2.25 1.20 6.20
N ALA A 48 3.26 1.44 7.02
CA ALA A 48 4.26 2.46 6.78
C ALA A 48 5.49 1.86 6.11
N PHE A 49 6.20 2.66 5.32
CA PHE A 49 7.51 2.30 4.83
C PHE A 49 8.53 2.43 5.96
N ASN A 50 9.57 1.58 5.94
CA ASN A 50 10.67 1.73 6.90
C ASN A 50 11.44 3.02 6.63
N ILE A 51 12.22 3.48 7.63
CA ILE A 51 12.88 4.78 7.54
C ILE A 51 13.93 4.82 6.42
N GLU A 52 14.65 3.72 6.19
CA GLU A 52 15.65 3.63 5.12
C GLU A 52 15.01 3.79 3.76
N MET A 53 13.84 3.20 3.56
CA MET A 53 13.09 3.33 2.32
C MET A 53 12.54 4.75 2.14
N CYS A 54 12.07 5.38 3.21
CA CYS A 54 11.62 6.76 3.17
C CYS A 54 12.76 7.71 2.77
N GLU A 55 13.95 7.51 3.32
CA GLU A 55 15.13 8.32 2.98
C GLU A 55 15.56 8.10 1.53
N LYS A 56 15.64 6.85 1.09
CA LYS A 56 16.07 6.50 -0.27
C LYS A 56 15.15 7.08 -1.34
N PHE A 57 13.85 6.97 -1.13
CA PHE A 57 12.85 7.39 -2.13
C PHE A 57 12.27 8.77 -1.88
N HIS A 58 12.77 9.50 -0.88
CA HIS A 58 12.34 10.86 -0.54
C HIS A 58 10.84 10.96 -0.23
N VAL A 59 10.31 9.97 0.47
CA VAL A 59 8.92 10.01 0.94
C VAL A 59 8.87 10.39 2.42
N HIS A 60 7.78 11.04 2.81
CA HIS A 60 7.58 11.42 4.21
C HIS A 60 7.26 10.19 5.06
N PRO A 61 7.91 10.01 6.23
CA PRO A 61 7.51 8.97 7.17
C PRO A 61 6.06 9.17 7.61
N THR A 62 5.35 8.05 7.80
CA THR A 62 3.99 8.06 8.34
C THR A 62 4.05 7.89 9.85
N GLU A 63 3.45 8.80 10.60
CA GLU A 63 3.39 8.76 12.04
C GLU A 63 1.98 8.43 12.52
N PHE A 64 1.87 7.61 13.58
CA PHE A 64 0.61 7.21 14.16
C PHE A 64 0.63 7.44 15.66
N ASP A 65 -0.24 8.32 16.15
CA ASP A 65 -0.36 8.65 17.58
C ASP A 65 -1.66 8.12 18.21
N GLY A 66 -2.52 7.45 17.43
CA GLY A 66 -3.79 6.90 17.90
C GLY A 66 -4.96 7.89 17.93
N THR A 67 -4.73 9.16 17.60
CA THR A 67 -5.76 10.20 17.65
C THR A 67 -6.31 10.59 16.28
N GLY A 68 -5.63 10.26 15.21
CA GLY A 68 -6.03 10.57 13.84
C GLY A 68 -5.58 9.50 12.86
N ASN A 69 -6.01 9.63 11.61
CA ASN A 69 -5.64 8.70 10.57
C ASN A 69 -4.17 8.81 10.19
N ALA A 70 -3.49 7.67 10.03
CA ALA A 70 -2.15 7.57 9.48
C ALA A 70 -2.21 6.86 8.13
N ILE A 71 -2.23 7.62 7.06
CA ILE A 71 -2.31 7.14 5.68
C ILE A 71 -1.17 7.75 4.86
N PHE A 72 -0.91 7.19 3.67
CA PHE A 72 0.12 7.73 2.79
C PHE A 72 -0.20 9.14 2.33
N GLN A 73 0.83 9.98 2.26
CA GLN A 73 0.72 11.31 1.69
C GLN A 73 0.72 11.23 0.16
N GLU A 74 -0.08 12.08 -0.49
CA GLU A 74 -0.20 12.09 -1.96
C GLU A 74 1.12 12.50 -2.63
N TYR A 75 1.88 13.41 -2.01
CA TYR A 75 3.13 13.91 -2.55
C TYR A 75 4.31 13.52 -1.67
N ASP A 76 5.46 13.27 -2.31
CA ASP A 76 6.70 12.96 -1.60
C ASP A 76 7.45 14.25 -1.18
N ALA A 77 8.64 14.08 -0.58
CA ALA A 77 9.46 15.20 -0.09
C ALA A 77 9.99 16.09 -1.22
N LYS A 78 9.99 15.62 -2.47
CA LYS A 78 10.36 16.39 -3.66
C LYS A 78 9.13 16.95 -4.40
N ASN A 79 7.96 16.90 -3.76
CA ASN A 79 6.69 17.35 -4.31
C ASN A 79 6.28 16.59 -5.59
N ARG A 80 6.73 15.33 -5.73
CA ARG A 80 6.27 14.43 -6.80
C ARG A 80 5.06 13.66 -6.31
N ARG A 81 4.11 13.39 -7.22
CA ARG A 81 2.95 12.57 -6.89
C ARG A 81 3.41 11.16 -6.51
N HIS A 82 2.96 10.68 -5.36
CA HIS A 82 3.44 9.44 -4.76
C HIS A 82 2.32 8.40 -4.64
N MET A 83 1.46 8.51 -3.63
CA MET A 83 0.38 7.56 -3.40
C MET A 83 -0.96 8.25 -3.52
N GLU A 84 -1.83 7.72 -4.37
CA GLU A 84 -3.15 8.27 -4.57
C GLU A 84 -4.20 7.20 -4.28
N TYR A 85 -5.08 7.48 -3.33
CA TYR A 85 -6.19 6.59 -3.01
C TYR A 85 -7.29 6.75 -4.06
N ILE A 86 -7.50 5.69 -4.87
CA ILE A 86 -8.43 5.74 -6.00
C ILE A 86 -9.82 5.26 -5.59
N ARG A 87 -9.89 4.17 -4.81
CA ARG A 87 -11.16 3.57 -4.42
C ARG A 87 -11.03 2.87 -3.07
N ASP A 88 -11.98 3.13 -2.17
CA ASP A 88 -12.10 2.42 -0.91
C ASP A 88 -13.17 1.33 -1.06
N HIS A 89 -12.78 0.08 -0.89
CA HIS A 89 -13.70 -1.07 -0.99
C HIS A 89 -14.49 -1.30 0.30
N GLY A 90 -14.15 -0.61 1.40
CA GLY A 90 -14.80 -0.74 2.69
C GLY A 90 -13.98 -1.54 3.70
N CYS A 91 -14.66 -1.98 4.77
CA CYS A 91 -14.03 -2.66 5.89
C CYS A 91 -14.68 -4.01 6.17
N TRP A 92 -13.90 -4.94 6.68
CA TRP A 92 -14.32 -6.29 7.07
C TRP A 92 -13.80 -6.63 8.46
N SER A 93 -14.56 -7.45 9.20
CA SER A 93 -14.09 -7.97 10.49
C SER A 93 -12.94 -8.96 10.33
N ASP A 94 -12.94 -9.72 9.22
CA ASP A 94 -11.89 -10.64 8.82
C ASP A 94 -11.45 -10.37 7.39
N PHE A 95 -10.23 -10.78 7.06
CA PHE A 95 -9.68 -10.58 5.72
C PHE A 95 -10.51 -11.37 4.67
N PRO A 96 -11.08 -10.69 3.65
CA PRO A 96 -11.93 -11.34 2.65
C PRO A 96 -11.07 -12.03 1.57
N PHE A 97 -10.41 -13.12 1.92
CA PHE A 97 -9.38 -13.79 1.11
C PHE A 97 -9.89 -14.16 -0.28
N GLU A 98 -11.07 -14.79 -0.37
CA GLU A 98 -11.60 -15.25 -1.66
C GLU A 98 -11.88 -14.10 -2.63
N LYS A 99 -12.43 -13.00 -2.11
CA LYS A 99 -12.67 -11.80 -2.92
C LYS A 99 -11.37 -11.19 -3.41
N VAL A 100 -10.39 -11.04 -2.53
CA VAL A 100 -9.09 -10.44 -2.88
C VAL A 100 -8.38 -11.29 -3.92
N MET A 101 -8.35 -12.60 -3.75
CA MET A 101 -7.69 -13.50 -4.72
C MET A 101 -8.40 -13.53 -6.07
N ALA A 102 -9.73 -13.50 -6.08
CA ALA A 102 -10.49 -13.41 -7.33
C ALA A 102 -10.17 -12.12 -8.10
N ASP A 103 -10.12 -10.99 -7.40
CA ASP A 103 -9.81 -9.70 -8.00
C ASP A 103 -8.36 -9.65 -8.49
N PHE A 104 -7.41 -10.22 -7.74
CA PHE A 104 -6.00 -10.30 -8.15
C PHE A 104 -5.82 -11.14 -9.41
N ARG A 105 -6.47 -12.29 -9.49
CA ARG A 105 -6.41 -13.16 -10.69
C ARG A 105 -6.98 -12.47 -11.93
N ALA A 106 -7.98 -11.63 -11.75
CA ALA A 106 -8.60 -10.88 -12.84
C ALA A 106 -7.75 -9.69 -13.30
N PHE A 107 -6.92 -9.13 -12.42
CA PHE A 107 -6.23 -7.86 -12.67
C PHE A 107 -4.72 -8.02 -12.89
N TYR A 108 -4.04 -8.85 -12.08
CA TYR A 108 -2.59 -9.01 -12.13
C TYR A 108 -2.17 -10.27 -12.86
N PRO A 109 -0.95 -10.29 -13.50
CA PRO A 109 -0.37 -11.53 -13.98
C PRO A 109 0.03 -12.42 -12.80
N ALA A 110 0.19 -13.74 -13.05
CA ALA A 110 0.51 -14.71 -11.99
C ALA A 110 1.78 -14.39 -11.22
N GLU A 111 2.76 -13.78 -11.86
CA GLU A 111 4.03 -13.39 -11.25
C GLU A 111 3.88 -12.43 -10.07
N ALA A 112 2.77 -11.68 -10.03
CA ALA A 112 2.53 -10.70 -8.98
C ALA A 112 2.16 -11.32 -7.64
N TYR A 113 1.68 -12.57 -7.61
CA TYR A 113 1.18 -13.20 -6.37
C TYR A 113 1.56 -14.66 -6.16
N VAL A 114 2.35 -15.28 -7.06
CA VAL A 114 2.73 -16.70 -6.94
C VAL A 114 4.22 -16.93 -6.68
N SER A 115 5.07 -15.93 -6.87
CA SER A 115 6.50 -16.08 -6.60
C SER A 115 7.06 -14.80 -5.97
N PHE A 116 7.89 -14.98 -4.95
CA PHE A 116 8.68 -13.89 -4.38
C PHE A 116 9.97 -14.47 -3.79
N ASP A 117 11.01 -13.63 -3.75
CA ASP A 117 12.28 -13.97 -3.12
C ASP A 117 12.30 -13.36 -1.71
N PRO A 118 12.25 -14.18 -0.63
CA PRO A 118 12.21 -13.65 0.73
C PRO A 118 13.50 -12.91 1.16
N GLY A 119 14.60 -13.09 0.42
CA GLY A 119 15.84 -12.35 0.67
C GLY A 119 15.88 -10.97 0.03
N GLU A 120 14.89 -10.65 -0.79
CA GLU A 120 14.86 -9.42 -1.54
C GLU A 120 14.16 -8.31 -0.76
N LYS A 121 14.69 -7.09 -0.87
CA LYS A 121 14.13 -5.91 -0.23
C LYS A 121 13.62 -4.93 -1.27
N PHE A 122 12.48 -4.31 -0.99
CA PHE A 122 11.88 -3.30 -1.86
C PHE A 122 12.81 -2.09 -2.06
N GLU A 123 13.49 -1.66 -1.01
CA GLU A 123 14.39 -0.51 -1.04
C GLU A 123 15.64 -0.71 -1.89
N ASP A 124 15.93 -1.96 -2.31
CA ASP A 124 17.04 -2.25 -3.23
C ASP A 124 16.66 -2.00 -4.70
N GLY A 125 15.38 -1.75 -4.97
CA GLY A 125 14.87 -1.49 -6.30
C GLY A 125 15.14 -0.08 -6.82
N THR A 126 14.97 0.11 -8.13
CA THR A 126 15.07 1.40 -8.81
C THR A 126 13.67 1.89 -9.20
N LEU A 127 13.39 3.18 -8.99
CA LEU A 127 12.11 3.75 -9.36
C LEU A 127 11.90 3.76 -10.89
N ALA A 128 10.68 3.42 -11.31
CA ALA A 128 10.23 3.48 -12.70
C ALA A 128 9.62 4.85 -12.97
N LEU A 129 10.47 5.82 -13.25
CA LEU A 129 10.05 7.21 -13.52
C LEU A 129 9.79 7.45 -15.00
#